data_5fea293eb07f8a081018aa8d1702a7c7
#
_entry.id   5fea293eb07f8a081018aa8d1702a7c7
#
_cell.length_a   1.000
_cell.length_b   1.000
_cell.length_c   1.000
_cell.angle_alpha   90.00
_cell.angle_beta   90.00
_cell.angle_gamma   90.00
#
_symmetry.space_group_name_H-M   'P 1'
#
loop_
_entity.id
_entity.type
_entity.pdbx_description
1 polymer ?
#
loop_
_entity_poly.entity_id
_entity_poly.type
_entity_poly.pdbx_seq_one_letter_code
_entity_poly.pdbx_strand_id
1 'polypeptide(L)'
;GNKKMIQFFKSNIEPNKKLRSIELLILVLLCIGSIVSICIGFSSVHSDVGDIQYQRSINMVRDEEEEDYDSDSTICDVIYRNGDKKLVVSYTYEEYEKLNENTIVAYEYKTTKGIQLYFHHKDVSHKEAQYTYQQVMAEELMPVFNLGTSTFILALSLAIMMLFSKQFTTYEKSWFMIIMVLATIFSVLFPEEGANGVNGIVIMLLYLLDTFLNILCELLISKQSRYNFLVSVLVEIVEIITCIVLMYRFATMTVTLFFWLPIDIISYINWTKHKDEEESELTKVRKLKGYQEVLVIVGIVIWTIVVGYFISGLDIATDFYNNKTLETAIIYIDACASAVGIANGLFIFFRLREQWLAWYICAFL
;
A
#
# COMPACT_ATOMS: atom_id res chain seq x y z
N GLY A 1 -25.29 -26.95 21.25
CA GLY A 1 -24.87 -26.25 20.00
C GLY A 1 -23.52 -25.55 20.12
N ASN A 2 -23.33 -24.71 21.14
CA ASN A 2 -22.13 -23.85 21.27
C ASN A 2 -20.79 -24.60 21.39
N LYS A 3 -20.73 -25.73 22.14
CA LYS A 3 -19.49 -26.50 22.25
C LYS A 3 -19.02 -27.11 20.92
N LYS A 4 -19.94 -27.61 20.10
CA LYS A 4 -19.60 -28.16 18.77
C LYS A 4 -19.16 -27.08 17.81
N MET A 5 -19.76 -25.92 17.86
CA MET A 5 -19.40 -24.77 17.03
C MET A 5 -18.00 -24.24 17.38
N ILE A 6 -17.69 -24.10 18.68
CA ILE A 6 -16.35 -23.69 19.17
C ILE A 6 -15.29 -24.72 18.75
N GLN A 7 -15.63 -26.00 18.86
CA GLN A 7 -14.72 -27.08 18.46
C GLN A 7 -14.48 -27.10 16.95
N PHE A 8 -15.48 -26.77 16.14
CA PHE A 8 -15.34 -26.61 14.69
C PHE A 8 -14.36 -25.50 14.32
N PHE A 9 -14.51 -24.31 14.94
CA PHE A 9 -13.60 -23.20 14.66
C PHE A 9 -12.16 -23.42 15.15
N LYS A 10 -11.98 -24.21 16.21
CA LYS A 10 -10.66 -24.54 16.74
C LYS A 10 -9.98 -25.73 16.03
N SER A 11 -10.69 -26.46 15.21
CA SER A 11 -10.16 -27.64 14.51
C SER A 11 -9.52 -27.28 13.18
N ASN A 12 -8.44 -27.98 12.83
CA ASN A 12 -7.83 -27.95 11.50
C ASN A 12 -8.61 -28.91 10.58
N ILE A 13 -9.85 -28.59 10.25
CA ILE A 13 -10.66 -29.47 9.40
C ILE A 13 -10.12 -29.35 7.97
N GLU A 14 -9.67 -30.47 7.42
CA GLU A 14 -9.47 -30.57 5.99
C GLU A 14 -10.82 -30.42 5.30
N PRO A 15 -10.92 -29.52 4.32
CA PRO A 15 -12.16 -29.41 3.56
C PRO A 15 -12.42 -30.74 2.86
N ASN A 16 -13.67 -31.21 2.94
CA ASN A 16 -14.07 -32.38 2.19
C ASN A 16 -13.94 -32.11 0.67
N LYS A 17 -13.93 -33.17 -0.15
CA LYS A 17 -13.75 -33.04 -1.60
C LYS A 17 -14.68 -32.02 -2.25
N LYS A 18 -15.93 -31.93 -1.76
CA LYS A 18 -16.93 -30.98 -2.28
C LYS A 18 -16.56 -29.54 -1.95
N LEU A 19 -16.14 -29.25 -0.72
CA LEU A 19 -15.72 -27.91 -0.32
C LEU A 19 -14.45 -27.49 -1.07
N ARG A 20 -13.50 -28.41 -1.23
CA ARG A 20 -12.28 -28.17 -2.00
C ARG A 20 -12.58 -27.84 -3.48
N SER A 21 -13.54 -28.51 -4.07
CA SER A 21 -13.98 -28.22 -5.45
C SER A 21 -14.61 -26.83 -5.55
N ILE A 22 -15.37 -26.40 -4.54
CA ILE A 22 -15.96 -25.05 -4.49
C ILE A 22 -14.87 -24.00 -4.35
N GLU A 23 -13.91 -24.18 -3.42
CA GLU A 23 -12.76 -23.29 -3.25
C GLU A 23 -11.96 -23.13 -4.56
N LEU A 24 -11.72 -24.22 -5.24
CA LEU A 24 -11.00 -24.23 -6.52
C LEU A 24 -11.78 -23.52 -7.63
N LEU A 25 -13.09 -23.70 -7.67
CA LEU A 25 -13.96 -22.99 -8.60
C LEU A 25 -13.93 -21.48 -8.34
N ILE A 26 -14.03 -21.06 -7.08
CA ILE A 26 -13.94 -19.64 -6.70
C ILE A 26 -12.58 -19.06 -7.08
N LEU A 27 -11.49 -19.78 -6.80
CA LEU A 27 -10.14 -19.37 -7.17
C LEU A 27 -10.00 -19.15 -8.69
N VAL A 28 -10.48 -20.11 -9.49
CA VAL A 28 -10.47 -19.99 -10.96
C VAL A 28 -11.30 -18.80 -11.43
N LEU A 29 -12.48 -18.58 -10.86
CA LEU A 29 -13.31 -17.43 -11.23
C LEU A 29 -12.66 -16.09 -10.85
N LEU A 30 -12.01 -16.00 -9.69
CA LEU A 30 -11.25 -14.81 -9.30
C LEU A 30 -10.06 -14.54 -10.24
N CYS A 31 -9.31 -15.58 -10.59
CA CYS A 31 -8.19 -15.45 -11.54
C CYS A 31 -8.67 -15.00 -12.93
N ILE A 32 -9.73 -15.61 -13.45
CA ILE A 32 -10.31 -15.23 -14.73
C ILE A 32 -10.82 -13.79 -14.67
N GLY A 33 -11.58 -13.44 -13.62
CA GLY A 33 -12.11 -12.09 -13.43
C GLY A 33 -10.99 -11.03 -13.38
N SER A 34 -9.91 -11.30 -12.65
CA SER A 34 -8.74 -10.44 -12.57
C SER A 34 -8.07 -10.25 -13.95
N ILE A 35 -7.76 -11.34 -14.62
CA ILE A 35 -7.10 -11.30 -15.95
C ILE A 35 -7.98 -10.58 -16.97
N VAL A 36 -9.27 -10.89 -17.01
CA VAL A 36 -10.22 -10.27 -17.94
C VAL A 36 -10.32 -8.77 -17.68
N SER A 37 -10.44 -8.34 -16.42
CA SER A 37 -10.49 -6.90 -16.07
C SER A 37 -9.23 -6.17 -16.50
N ILE A 38 -8.06 -6.71 -16.20
CA ILE A 38 -6.77 -6.09 -16.58
C ILE A 38 -6.62 -6.05 -18.11
N CYS A 39 -6.97 -7.15 -18.80
CA CYS A 39 -6.88 -7.21 -20.27
C CYS A 39 -7.86 -6.24 -20.95
N ILE A 40 -9.09 -6.10 -20.44
CA ILE A 40 -10.06 -5.13 -20.96
C ILE A 40 -9.53 -3.73 -20.77
N GLY A 41 -9.07 -3.39 -19.55
CA GLY A 41 -8.50 -2.07 -19.26
C GLY A 41 -7.32 -1.76 -20.19
N PHE A 42 -6.35 -2.66 -20.27
CA PHE A 42 -5.16 -2.46 -21.12
C PHE A 42 -5.48 -2.34 -22.61
N SER A 43 -6.34 -3.22 -23.13
CA SER A 43 -6.77 -3.17 -24.53
C SER A 43 -7.53 -1.89 -24.86
N SER A 44 -8.37 -1.41 -23.93
CA SER A 44 -9.14 -0.18 -24.14
C SER A 44 -8.26 1.07 -24.14
N VAL A 45 -7.30 1.16 -23.22
CA VAL A 45 -6.32 2.26 -23.15
C VAL A 45 -5.46 2.33 -24.43
N HIS A 46 -5.00 1.18 -24.93
CA HIS A 46 -4.11 1.12 -26.10
C HIS A 46 -4.85 1.00 -27.44
N SER A 47 -6.17 1.11 -27.43
CA SER A 47 -6.93 1.11 -28.69
C SER A 47 -6.68 2.41 -29.48
N ASP A 48 -6.80 2.34 -30.78
CA ASP A 48 -6.68 3.50 -31.65
C ASP A 48 -7.75 4.55 -31.30
N VAL A 49 -7.34 5.82 -31.22
CA VAL A 49 -8.22 6.96 -30.98
C VAL A 49 -9.27 7.10 -32.08
N GLY A 50 -8.97 6.66 -33.29
CA GLY A 50 -9.80 6.82 -34.50
C GLY A 50 -9.84 8.27 -34.99
N ASP A 51 -10.88 8.60 -35.77
CA ASP A 51 -11.08 9.96 -36.27
C ASP A 51 -11.55 10.87 -35.11
N ILE A 52 -10.98 12.08 -35.07
CA ILE A 52 -11.38 13.13 -34.15
C ILE A 52 -12.06 14.26 -34.90
N GLN A 53 -13.14 14.81 -34.33
CA GLN A 53 -13.89 15.92 -34.92
C GLN A 53 -13.92 17.07 -33.94
N TYR A 54 -13.51 18.27 -34.42
CA TYR A 54 -13.64 19.51 -33.67
C TYR A 54 -15.12 19.78 -33.36
N GLN A 55 -15.40 20.11 -32.09
CA GLN A 55 -16.75 20.45 -31.64
C GLN A 55 -16.89 21.96 -31.37
N ARG A 56 -16.07 22.49 -30.49
CA ARG A 56 -16.14 23.88 -30.03
C ARG A 56 -14.88 24.30 -29.29
N SER A 57 -14.75 25.63 -29.07
CA SER A 57 -13.81 26.18 -28.12
C SER A 57 -14.52 26.45 -26.77
N ILE A 58 -13.80 26.26 -25.67
CA ILE A 58 -14.27 26.51 -24.28
C ILE A 58 -13.18 27.22 -23.49
N ASN A 59 -13.61 28.13 -22.61
CA ASN A 59 -12.69 28.78 -21.68
C ASN A 59 -12.50 27.87 -20.47
N MET A 60 -11.25 27.60 -20.11
CA MET A 60 -10.87 26.82 -18.94
C MET A 60 -10.12 27.70 -17.94
N VAL A 61 -10.32 27.48 -16.67
CA VAL A 61 -9.70 28.23 -15.57
C VAL A 61 -8.62 27.36 -14.95
N ARG A 62 -7.51 27.99 -14.60
CA ARG A 62 -6.38 27.35 -13.92
C ARG A 62 -6.82 26.83 -12.55
N ASP A 63 -6.46 25.61 -12.25
CA ASP A 63 -6.71 24.94 -10.97
C ASP A 63 -5.38 24.88 -10.20
N GLU A 64 -5.13 25.91 -9.38
CA GLU A 64 -3.90 26.03 -8.60
C GLU A 64 -3.79 25.00 -7.47
N GLU A 65 -4.90 24.34 -7.08
CA GLU A 65 -4.91 23.34 -6.01
C GLU A 65 -4.38 21.96 -6.45
N GLU A 66 -4.45 21.66 -7.75
CA GLU A 66 -3.98 20.39 -8.32
C GLU A 66 -2.68 20.51 -9.12
N GLU A 67 -2.01 21.66 -9.10
CA GLU A 67 -0.74 21.82 -9.82
C GLU A 67 0.36 21.01 -9.15
N ASP A 68 0.96 20.10 -9.92
CA ASP A 68 2.14 19.34 -9.49
C ASP A 68 3.40 20.16 -9.80
N TYR A 69 3.89 20.85 -8.77
CA TYR A 69 5.08 21.67 -8.84
C TYR A 69 6.24 20.97 -8.16
N ASP A 70 7.11 20.37 -8.95
CA ASP A 70 8.41 19.90 -8.49
C ASP A 70 9.49 20.92 -8.88
N SER A 71 10.09 21.57 -7.89
CA SER A 71 11.12 22.60 -8.09
C SER A 71 12.37 22.11 -8.84
N ASP A 72 12.57 20.78 -8.88
CA ASP A 72 13.68 20.15 -9.59
C ASP A 72 13.31 19.67 -11.00
N SER A 73 12.04 19.77 -11.39
CA SER A 73 11.59 19.36 -12.72
C SER A 73 11.79 20.47 -13.74
N THR A 74 12.26 20.10 -14.93
CA THR A 74 12.38 21.04 -16.07
C THR A 74 11.05 21.34 -16.74
N ILE A 75 9.98 20.63 -16.39
CA ILE A 75 8.64 20.70 -16.96
C ILE A 75 7.63 20.82 -15.82
N CYS A 76 6.73 21.82 -15.92
CA CYS A 76 5.64 22.05 -14.96
C CYS A 76 4.30 21.77 -15.66
N ASP A 77 3.50 20.87 -15.10
CA ASP A 77 2.17 20.56 -15.59
C ASP A 77 1.12 21.45 -14.92
N VAL A 78 0.50 22.32 -15.71
CA VAL A 78 -0.56 23.22 -15.27
C VAL A 78 -1.91 22.65 -15.65
N ILE A 79 -2.79 22.53 -14.67
CA ILE A 79 -4.12 21.97 -14.84
C ILE A 79 -5.14 23.06 -15.02
N TYR A 80 -5.92 22.95 -16.07
CA TYR A 80 -7.04 23.87 -16.38
C TYR A 80 -8.36 23.10 -16.36
N ARG A 81 -9.39 23.68 -15.73
CA ARG A 81 -10.71 23.05 -15.58
C ARG A 81 -11.86 23.93 -16.07
N ASN A 82 -12.93 23.24 -16.49
CA ASN A 82 -14.26 23.83 -16.66
C ASN A 82 -15.30 22.77 -16.27
N GLY A 83 -15.77 22.81 -15.02
CA GLY A 83 -16.55 21.73 -14.41
C GLY A 83 -15.74 20.43 -14.38
N ASP A 84 -16.32 19.33 -14.87
CA ASP A 84 -15.67 18.02 -14.92
C ASP A 84 -14.60 17.87 -16.04
N LYS A 85 -14.40 18.93 -16.82
CA LYS A 85 -13.46 18.92 -17.96
C LYS A 85 -12.09 19.34 -17.50
N LYS A 86 -11.08 18.53 -17.79
CA LYS A 86 -9.69 18.74 -17.40
C LYS A 86 -8.80 18.85 -18.65
N LEU A 87 -7.89 19.80 -18.64
CA LEU A 87 -6.81 19.93 -19.62
C LEU A 87 -5.50 20.13 -18.87
N VAL A 88 -4.52 19.30 -19.17
CA VAL A 88 -3.15 19.44 -18.64
C VAL A 88 -2.28 20.04 -19.72
N VAL A 89 -1.57 21.11 -19.42
CA VAL A 89 -0.62 21.78 -20.31
C VAL A 89 0.74 21.80 -19.66
N SER A 90 1.71 21.15 -20.30
CA SER A 90 3.09 21.11 -19.83
C SER A 90 3.84 22.33 -20.30
N TYR A 91 4.41 23.08 -19.37
CA TYR A 91 5.25 24.26 -19.63
C TYR A 91 6.69 23.97 -19.19
N THR A 92 7.65 24.61 -19.85
CA THR A 92 9.00 24.71 -19.27
C THR A 92 8.97 25.62 -18.05
N TYR A 93 9.92 25.47 -17.14
CA TYR A 93 10.02 26.31 -15.94
C TYR A 93 10.02 27.82 -16.26
N GLU A 94 10.75 28.23 -17.34
CA GLU A 94 10.79 29.62 -17.78
C GLU A 94 9.45 30.15 -18.31
N GLU A 95 8.66 29.30 -18.94
CA GLU A 95 7.31 29.63 -19.40
C GLU A 95 6.33 29.72 -18.25
N TYR A 96 6.45 28.77 -17.30
CA TYR A 96 5.62 28.73 -16.10
C TYR A 96 5.78 29.99 -15.22
N GLU A 97 7.01 30.46 -14.97
CA GLU A 97 7.25 31.71 -14.23
C GLU A 97 6.66 32.96 -14.90
N LYS A 98 6.49 32.91 -16.22
CA LYS A 98 5.92 34.03 -17.00
C LYS A 98 4.40 33.91 -17.17
N LEU A 99 3.79 32.86 -16.65
CA LEU A 99 2.37 32.56 -16.80
C LEU A 99 1.53 33.54 -15.95
N ASN A 100 0.91 34.54 -16.59
CA ASN A 100 0.05 35.49 -15.94
C ASN A 100 -1.45 35.27 -16.20
N GLU A 101 -1.78 34.27 -17.05
CA GLU A 101 -3.14 34.00 -17.48
C GLU A 101 -3.78 32.89 -16.66
N ASN A 102 -4.79 33.20 -15.86
CA ASN A 102 -5.58 32.23 -15.12
C ASN A 102 -6.64 31.50 -15.97
N THR A 103 -6.78 31.88 -17.23
CA THR A 103 -7.78 31.30 -18.15
C THR A 103 -7.16 31.08 -19.52
N ILE A 104 -7.44 29.92 -20.10
CA ILE A 104 -7.03 29.60 -21.48
C ILE A 104 -8.23 29.13 -22.30
N VAL A 105 -8.09 29.26 -23.62
CA VAL A 105 -9.05 28.68 -24.56
C VAL A 105 -8.62 27.26 -24.91
N ALA A 106 -9.45 26.28 -24.55
CA ALA A 106 -9.28 24.90 -24.96
C ALA A 106 -10.17 24.54 -26.13
N TYR A 107 -9.69 23.63 -26.97
CA TYR A 107 -10.38 23.11 -28.14
C TYR A 107 -10.89 21.70 -27.87
N GLU A 108 -12.22 21.53 -27.90
CA GLU A 108 -12.89 20.25 -27.66
C GLU A 108 -13.03 19.46 -28.95
N TYR A 109 -12.55 18.21 -28.91
CA TYR A 109 -12.70 17.23 -29.98
C TYR A 109 -13.47 16.02 -29.50
N LYS A 110 -14.24 15.39 -30.36
CA LYS A 110 -14.94 14.15 -30.10
C LYS A 110 -14.37 13.05 -30.99
N THR A 111 -14.04 11.93 -30.37
CA THR A 111 -13.59 10.71 -31.05
C THR A 111 -14.78 9.98 -31.67
N THR A 112 -14.51 9.07 -32.64
CA THR A 112 -15.52 8.16 -33.19
C THR A 112 -16.17 7.25 -32.13
N LYS A 113 -15.49 7.05 -30.99
CA LYS A 113 -16.00 6.28 -29.84
C LYS A 113 -16.81 7.12 -28.85
N GLY A 114 -16.98 8.41 -29.11
CA GLY A 114 -17.74 9.33 -28.26
C GLY A 114 -16.94 9.96 -27.11
N ILE A 115 -15.66 9.66 -26.98
CA ILE A 115 -14.78 10.24 -25.96
C ILE A 115 -14.46 11.70 -26.31
N GLN A 116 -14.49 12.59 -25.33
CA GLN A 116 -14.15 13.99 -25.50
C GLN A 116 -12.69 14.21 -25.10
N LEU A 117 -11.95 14.90 -25.98
CA LEU A 117 -10.55 15.27 -25.78
C LEU A 117 -10.41 16.78 -25.81
N TYR A 118 -9.52 17.34 -25.02
CA TYR A 118 -9.29 18.79 -24.91
C TYR A 118 -7.83 19.11 -25.20
N PHE A 119 -7.60 20.12 -26.03
CA PHE A 119 -6.27 20.54 -26.45
C PHE A 119 -6.11 22.07 -26.31
N HIS A 120 -4.86 22.49 -26.12
CA HIS A 120 -4.52 23.91 -26.02
C HIS A 120 -4.50 24.60 -27.39
N HIS A 121 -4.35 23.86 -28.47
CA HIS A 121 -4.28 24.37 -29.83
C HIS A 121 -5.28 23.64 -30.73
N LYS A 122 -5.59 24.29 -31.89
CA LYS A 122 -6.63 23.78 -32.80
C LYS A 122 -6.13 22.69 -33.75
N ASP A 123 -4.85 22.76 -34.11
CA ASP A 123 -4.25 21.80 -35.05
C ASP A 123 -3.63 20.64 -34.24
N VAL A 124 -4.36 19.53 -34.16
CA VAL A 124 -4.00 18.38 -33.35
C VAL A 124 -3.50 17.24 -34.24
N SER A 125 -2.29 16.78 -34.01
CA SER A 125 -1.75 15.61 -34.72
C SER A 125 -2.39 14.30 -34.22
N HIS A 126 -2.46 13.27 -35.03
CA HIS A 126 -2.98 11.96 -34.62
C HIS A 126 -2.20 11.37 -33.44
N LYS A 127 -0.88 11.57 -33.41
CA LYS A 127 -0.03 11.08 -32.31
C LYS A 127 -0.38 11.75 -30.96
N GLU A 128 -0.62 13.04 -30.97
CA GLU A 128 -1.01 13.80 -29.81
C GLU A 128 -2.42 13.42 -29.32
N ALA A 129 -3.35 13.30 -30.27
CA ALA A 129 -4.69 12.82 -29.99
C ALA A 129 -4.67 11.39 -29.36
N GLN A 130 -3.82 10.51 -29.90
CA GLN A 130 -3.64 9.17 -29.34
C GLN A 130 -3.08 9.18 -27.91
N TYR A 131 -2.09 10.05 -27.64
CA TYR A 131 -1.50 10.18 -26.30
C TYR A 131 -2.52 10.70 -25.29
N THR A 132 -3.24 11.78 -25.61
CA THR A 132 -4.29 12.35 -24.76
C THR A 132 -5.43 11.35 -24.55
N TYR A 133 -5.82 10.61 -25.59
CA TYR A 133 -6.81 9.55 -25.48
C TYR A 133 -6.37 8.46 -24.50
N GLN A 134 -5.12 8.03 -24.52
CA GLN A 134 -4.60 7.04 -23.59
C GLN A 134 -4.62 7.53 -22.15
N GLN A 135 -4.29 8.80 -21.90
CA GLN A 135 -4.37 9.39 -20.57
C GLN A 135 -5.82 9.42 -20.05
N VAL A 136 -6.75 9.94 -20.83
CA VAL A 136 -8.17 9.99 -20.46
C VAL A 136 -8.74 8.58 -20.20
N MET A 137 -8.44 7.63 -21.07
CA MET A 137 -8.90 6.25 -20.91
C MET A 137 -8.27 5.56 -19.70
N ALA A 138 -7.02 5.85 -19.36
CA ALA A 138 -6.38 5.32 -18.17
C ALA A 138 -7.05 5.83 -16.88
N GLU A 139 -7.42 7.11 -16.83
CA GLU A 139 -8.19 7.68 -15.71
C GLU A 139 -9.60 7.09 -15.63
N GLU A 140 -10.35 7.06 -16.73
CA GLU A 140 -11.72 6.50 -16.76
C GLU A 140 -11.78 5.01 -16.40
N LEU A 141 -10.76 4.23 -16.76
CA LEU A 141 -10.69 2.78 -16.52
C LEU A 141 -9.97 2.42 -15.20
N MET A 142 -9.57 3.41 -14.40
CA MET A 142 -8.97 3.19 -13.09
C MET A 142 -9.78 2.21 -12.22
N PRO A 143 -11.12 2.30 -12.10
CA PRO A 143 -11.90 1.34 -11.33
C PRO A 143 -11.79 -0.10 -11.86
N VAL A 144 -11.65 -0.28 -13.18
CA VAL A 144 -11.49 -1.60 -13.80
C VAL A 144 -10.13 -2.21 -13.46
N PHE A 145 -9.07 -1.41 -13.50
CA PHE A 145 -7.73 -1.83 -13.08
C PHE A 145 -7.69 -2.13 -11.58
N ASN A 146 -8.31 -1.29 -10.75
CA ASN A 146 -8.41 -1.51 -9.31
C ASN A 146 -9.14 -2.83 -9.00
N LEU A 147 -10.25 -3.10 -9.68
CA LEU A 147 -10.96 -4.36 -9.55
C LEU A 147 -10.09 -5.55 -9.95
N GLY A 148 -9.37 -5.46 -11.07
CA GLY A 148 -8.50 -6.51 -11.56
C GLY A 148 -7.33 -6.81 -10.60
N THR A 149 -6.65 -5.79 -10.12
CA THR A 149 -5.50 -5.94 -9.21
C THR A 149 -5.93 -6.40 -7.80
N SER A 150 -7.02 -5.87 -7.26
CA SER A 150 -7.51 -6.27 -5.94
C SER A 150 -8.06 -7.70 -5.94
N THR A 151 -8.76 -8.13 -6.99
CA THR A 151 -9.20 -9.53 -7.14
C THR A 151 -8.03 -10.49 -7.33
N PHE A 152 -6.91 -10.05 -7.92
CA PHE A 152 -5.69 -10.85 -7.98
C PHE A 152 -5.13 -11.14 -6.59
N ILE A 153 -5.02 -10.12 -5.74
CA ILE A 153 -4.54 -10.30 -4.35
C ILE A 153 -5.50 -11.19 -3.55
N LEU A 154 -6.82 -11.06 -3.78
CA LEU A 154 -7.81 -11.92 -3.15
C LEU A 154 -7.67 -13.38 -3.62
N ALA A 155 -7.42 -13.62 -4.91
CA ALA A 155 -7.13 -14.94 -5.45
C ALA A 155 -5.86 -15.54 -4.83
N LEU A 156 -4.79 -14.74 -4.71
CA LEU A 156 -3.56 -15.14 -4.05
C LEU A 156 -3.80 -15.53 -2.59
N SER A 157 -4.62 -14.75 -1.88
CA SER A 157 -5.00 -15.03 -0.49
C SER A 157 -5.73 -16.37 -0.35
N LEU A 158 -6.68 -16.65 -1.23
CA LEU A 158 -7.39 -17.93 -1.26
C LEU A 158 -6.45 -19.10 -1.61
N ALA A 159 -5.56 -18.93 -2.58
CA ALA A 159 -4.58 -19.93 -2.96
C ALA A 159 -3.66 -20.30 -1.80
N ILE A 160 -3.15 -19.32 -1.06
CA ILE A 160 -2.31 -19.53 0.13
C ILE A 160 -3.09 -20.28 1.21
N MET A 161 -4.35 -19.91 1.48
CA MET A 161 -5.18 -20.62 2.46
C MET A 161 -5.50 -22.05 2.04
N MET A 162 -5.62 -22.31 0.75
CA MET A 162 -5.78 -23.67 0.22
C MET A 162 -4.51 -24.51 0.34
N LEU A 163 -3.35 -23.93 0.02
CA LEU A 163 -2.06 -24.61 0.09
C LEU A 163 -1.70 -25.00 1.53
N PHE A 164 -1.91 -24.10 2.47
CA PHE A 164 -1.58 -24.28 3.88
C PHE A 164 -2.79 -24.67 4.74
N SER A 165 -3.82 -25.29 4.13
CA SER A 165 -5.08 -25.60 4.80
C SER A 165 -4.94 -26.51 6.03
N LYS A 166 -3.88 -27.36 6.09
CA LYS A 166 -3.59 -28.23 7.23
C LYS A 166 -2.97 -27.50 8.42
N GLN A 167 -2.32 -26.37 8.18
CA GLN A 167 -1.58 -25.63 9.21
C GLN A 167 -2.47 -24.66 9.98
N PHE A 168 -3.54 -24.17 9.35
CA PHE A 168 -4.42 -23.14 9.93
C PHE A 168 -5.75 -23.74 10.35
N THR A 169 -6.28 -23.25 11.47
CA THR A 169 -7.62 -23.58 11.93
C THR A 169 -8.68 -22.95 11.02
N THR A 170 -9.89 -23.47 11.05
CA THR A 170 -11.01 -22.89 10.29
C THR A 170 -11.27 -21.44 10.67
N TYR A 171 -11.10 -21.09 11.95
CA TYR A 171 -11.21 -19.73 12.46
C TYR A 171 -10.17 -18.79 11.82
N GLU A 172 -8.89 -19.19 11.83
CA GLU A 172 -7.79 -18.41 11.25
C GLU A 172 -8.00 -18.17 9.74
N LYS A 173 -8.36 -19.23 9.00
CA LYS A 173 -8.69 -19.12 7.57
C LYS A 173 -9.85 -18.17 7.30
N SER A 174 -10.91 -18.27 8.11
CA SER A 174 -12.10 -17.43 7.94
C SER A 174 -11.77 -15.96 8.20
N TRP A 175 -11.05 -15.64 9.26
CA TRP A 175 -10.61 -14.28 9.55
C TRP A 175 -9.71 -13.69 8.49
N PHE A 176 -8.72 -14.46 8.04
CA PHE A 176 -7.85 -14.03 6.96
C PHE A 176 -8.64 -13.66 5.70
N MET A 177 -9.55 -14.54 5.27
CA MET A 177 -10.37 -14.29 4.08
C MET A 177 -11.33 -13.13 4.27
N ILE A 178 -11.95 -12.98 5.45
CA ILE A 178 -12.84 -11.83 5.74
C ILE A 178 -12.06 -10.52 5.63
N ILE A 179 -10.87 -10.42 6.22
CA ILE A 179 -10.06 -9.20 6.17
C ILE A 179 -9.66 -8.90 4.72
N MET A 180 -9.22 -9.91 3.96
CA MET A 180 -8.82 -9.71 2.57
C MET A 180 -9.98 -9.32 1.66
N VAL A 181 -11.17 -9.88 1.88
CA VAL A 181 -12.40 -9.47 1.17
C VAL A 181 -12.76 -8.03 1.51
N LEU A 182 -12.73 -7.65 2.78
CA LEU A 182 -12.98 -6.27 3.20
C LEU A 182 -11.95 -5.30 2.61
N ALA A 183 -10.66 -5.63 2.67
CA ALA A 183 -9.61 -4.82 2.06
C ALA A 183 -9.83 -4.62 0.55
N THR A 184 -10.22 -5.69 -0.16
CA THR A 184 -10.57 -5.61 -1.58
C THR A 184 -11.77 -4.70 -1.84
N ILE A 185 -12.82 -4.82 -1.04
CA ILE A 185 -14.02 -3.97 -1.16
C ILE A 185 -13.64 -2.50 -0.93
N PHE A 186 -12.89 -2.21 0.12
CA PHE A 186 -12.42 -0.84 0.41
C PHE A 186 -11.56 -0.26 -0.71
N SER A 187 -10.64 -1.04 -1.26
CA SER A 187 -9.78 -0.60 -2.37
C SER A 187 -10.55 -0.25 -3.64
N VAL A 188 -11.67 -0.93 -3.89
CA VAL A 188 -12.52 -0.64 -5.05
C VAL A 188 -13.44 0.55 -4.81
N LEU A 189 -14.01 0.67 -3.59
CA LEU A 189 -14.93 1.76 -3.24
C LEU A 189 -14.22 3.09 -2.99
N PHE A 190 -12.99 3.04 -2.49
CA PHE A 190 -12.16 4.19 -2.16
C PHE A 190 -10.81 4.04 -2.87
N PRO A 191 -10.77 4.29 -4.18
CA PRO A 191 -9.54 4.18 -4.95
C PRO A 191 -8.50 5.18 -4.44
N GLU A 192 -7.24 4.74 -4.36
CA GLU A 192 -6.12 5.60 -3.98
C GLU A 192 -5.80 6.58 -5.10
N GLU A 193 -5.57 7.82 -4.73
CA GLU A 193 -5.04 8.84 -5.63
C GLU A 193 -3.54 8.63 -5.85
N GLY A 194 -3.03 9.08 -7.00
CA GLY A 194 -1.59 9.07 -7.26
C GLY A 194 -0.87 10.06 -6.34
N ALA A 195 0.34 9.72 -5.91
CA ALA A 195 1.17 10.58 -5.08
C ALA A 195 2.64 10.50 -5.55
N ASN A 196 3.34 11.63 -5.51
CA ASN A 196 4.78 11.72 -5.87
C ASN A 196 5.12 11.11 -7.26
N GLY A 197 4.27 11.35 -8.26
CA GLY A 197 4.43 10.79 -9.60
C GLY A 197 4.14 9.29 -9.73
N VAL A 198 3.66 8.64 -8.66
CA VAL A 198 3.28 7.23 -8.66
C VAL A 198 1.78 7.08 -8.81
N ASN A 199 1.37 6.19 -9.70
CA ASN A 199 -0.05 5.92 -9.97
C ASN A 199 -0.75 5.31 -8.76
N GLY A 200 -2.00 5.73 -8.49
CA GLY A 200 -2.81 5.24 -7.37
C GLY A 200 -3.01 3.72 -7.36
N ILE A 201 -3.02 3.05 -8.52
CA ILE A 201 -3.08 1.58 -8.61
C ILE A 201 -1.86 0.93 -7.94
N VAL A 202 -0.67 1.50 -8.13
CA VAL A 202 0.56 0.99 -7.51
C VAL A 202 0.52 1.17 -5.99
N ILE A 203 0.04 2.32 -5.52
CA ILE A 203 -0.12 2.59 -4.09
C ILE A 203 -1.13 1.63 -3.47
N MET A 204 -2.29 1.46 -4.10
CA MET A 204 -3.29 0.48 -3.67
C MET A 204 -2.73 -0.95 -3.61
N LEU A 205 -1.97 -1.35 -4.63
CA LEU A 205 -1.34 -2.67 -4.68
C LEU A 205 -0.33 -2.86 -3.53
N LEU A 206 0.46 -1.83 -3.21
CA LEU A 206 1.37 -1.84 -2.07
C LEU A 206 0.62 -2.02 -0.75
N TYR A 207 -0.47 -1.29 -0.52
CA TYR A 207 -1.29 -1.42 0.69
C TYR A 207 -1.96 -2.79 0.82
N LEU A 208 -2.51 -3.32 -0.26
CA LEU A 208 -3.12 -4.65 -0.26
C LEU A 208 -2.09 -5.75 -0.02
N LEU A 209 -0.91 -5.61 -0.64
CA LEU A 209 0.18 -6.56 -0.47
C LEU A 209 0.74 -6.50 0.96
N ASP A 210 0.90 -5.29 1.51
CA ASP A 210 1.31 -5.09 2.89
C ASP A 210 0.30 -5.73 3.87
N THR A 211 -0.98 -5.47 3.71
CA THR A 211 -2.05 -6.08 4.51
C THR A 211 -2.01 -7.61 4.43
N PHE A 212 -1.90 -8.16 3.21
CA PHE A 212 -1.81 -9.60 2.98
C PHE A 212 -0.61 -10.23 3.68
N LEU A 213 0.58 -9.65 3.48
CA LEU A 213 1.83 -10.17 4.05
C LEU A 213 1.86 -10.05 5.57
N ASN A 214 1.39 -8.94 6.15
CA ASN A 214 1.32 -8.75 7.59
C ASN A 214 0.44 -9.80 8.26
N ILE A 215 -0.78 -10.03 7.75
CA ILE A 215 -1.68 -11.02 8.33
C ILE A 215 -1.11 -12.44 8.17
N LEU A 216 -0.52 -12.76 7.02
CA LEU A 216 0.13 -14.04 6.80
C LEU A 216 1.32 -14.24 7.76
N CYS A 217 2.13 -13.20 7.98
CA CYS A 217 3.23 -13.23 8.92
C CYS A 217 2.75 -13.54 10.35
N GLU A 218 1.71 -12.84 10.83
CA GLU A 218 1.11 -13.06 12.14
C GLU A 218 0.56 -14.49 12.31
N LEU A 219 -0.08 -15.03 11.27
CA LEU A 219 -0.55 -16.42 11.28
C LEU A 219 0.62 -17.41 11.36
N LEU A 220 1.71 -17.17 10.67
CA LEU A 220 2.90 -18.01 10.72
C LEU A 220 3.63 -17.89 12.06
N ILE A 221 3.68 -16.72 12.67
CA ILE A 221 4.20 -16.49 14.03
C ILE A 221 3.38 -17.30 15.04
N SER A 222 2.05 -17.27 14.94
CA SER A 222 1.18 -18.02 15.83
C SER A 222 1.38 -19.52 15.78
N LYS A 223 1.89 -20.03 14.64
CA LYS A 223 2.25 -21.44 14.43
C LYS A 223 3.73 -21.75 14.69
N GLN A 224 4.51 -20.78 15.13
CA GLN A 224 5.96 -20.92 15.32
C GLN A 224 6.67 -21.46 14.07
N SER A 225 6.16 -21.12 12.90
CA SER A 225 6.72 -21.56 11.62
C SER A 225 7.93 -20.70 11.26
N ARG A 226 9.07 -21.34 10.91
CA ARG A 226 10.27 -20.62 10.45
C ARG A 226 10.03 -19.75 9.20
N TYR A 227 8.98 -20.03 8.44
CA TYR A 227 8.61 -19.28 7.26
C TYR A 227 8.09 -17.87 7.61
N ASN A 228 7.75 -17.60 8.89
CA ASN A 228 7.39 -16.27 9.34
C ASN A 228 8.49 -15.24 9.04
N PHE A 229 9.77 -15.60 9.25
CA PHE A 229 10.89 -14.72 8.98
C PHE A 229 11.06 -14.38 7.49
N LEU A 230 10.77 -15.32 6.59
CA LEU A 230 10.79 -15.03 5.15
C LEU A 230 9.66 -14.08 4.76
N VAL A 231 8.46 -14.29 5.31
CA VAL A 231 7.32 -13.40 5.07
C VAL A 231 7.56 -12.04 5.71
N SER A 232 8.15 -11.99 6.91
CA SER A 232 8.53 -10.74 7.57
C SER A 232 9.49 -9.91 6.73
N VAL A 233 10.53 -10.53 6.16
CA VAL A 233 11.45 -9.85 5.23
C VAL A 233 10.70 -9.25 4.03
N LEU A 234 9.69 -9.95 3.49
CA LEU A 234 8.87 -9.40 2.42
C LEU A 234 8.01 -8.21 2.89
N VAL A 235 7.43 -8.30 4.10
CA VAL A 235 6.70 -7.17 4.74
C VAL A 235 7.60 -5.95 4.84
N GLU A 236 8.81 -6.12 5.35
CA GLU A 236 9.77 -5.05 5.54
C GLU A 236 10.19 -4.40 4.22
N ILE A 237 10.40 -5.19 3.17
CA ILE A 237 10.70 -4.67 1.83
C ILE A 237 9.52 -3.85 1.30
N VAL A 238 8.28 -4.33 1.43
CA VAL A 238 7.08 -3.61 0.99
C VAL A 238 6.89 -2.34 1.80
N GLU A 239 7.13 -2.37 3.12
CA GLU A 239 7.05 -1.19 3.99
C GLU A 239 8.08 -0.13 3.58
N ILE A 240 9.34 -0.52 3.34
CA ILE A 240 10.40 0.40 2.88
C ILE A 240 10.00 1.04 1.53
N ILE A 241 9.52 0.24 0.58
CA ILE A 241 9.07 0.74 -0.72
C ILE A 241 7.92 1.74 -0.54
N THR A 242 6.94 1.41 0.30
CA THR A 242 5.79 2.27 0.59
C THR A 242 6.22 3.60 1.23
N CYS A 243 7.14 3.56 2.19
CA CYS A 243 7.68 4.77 2.82
C CYS A 243 8.43 5.66 1.82
N ILE A 244 9.19 5.08 0.90
CA ILE A 244 9.89 5.81 -0.16
C ILE A 244 8.90 6.43 -1.14
N VAL A 245 7.91 5.65 -1.60
CA VAL A 245 6.91 6.10 -2.59
C VAL A 245 6.06 7.25 -2.04
N LEU A 246 5.64 7.15 -0.77
CA LEU A 246 4.78 8.15 -0.14
C LEU A 246 5.56 9.27 0.58
N MET A 247 6.89 9.18 0.61
CA MET A 247 7.77 10.17 1.26
C MET A 247 7.38 10.46 2.72
N TYR A 248 7.05 9.42 3.49
CA TYR A 248 6.61 9.55 4.89
C TYR A 248 7.17 8.43 5.79
N ARG A 249 6.99 8.56 7.13
CA ARG A 249 7.39 7.57 8.13
C ARG A 249 8.88 7.16 8.06
N PHE A 250 9.75 8.15 7.91
CA PHE A 250 11.20 7.91 7.75
C PHE A 250 11.85 7.27 8.98
N ALA A 251 11.33 7.52 10.19
CA ALA A 251 11.81 6.87 11.40
C ALA A 251 11.52 5.36 11.35
N THR A 252 10.30 4.98 11.01
CA THR A 252 9.90 3.57 10.81
C THR A 252 10.73 2.94 9.71
N MET A 253 10.88 3.58 8.55
CA MET A 253 11.69 3.08 7.44
C MET A 253 13.15 2.82 7.85
N THR A 254 13.77 3.73 8.61
CA THR A 254 15.14 3.59 9.09
C THR A 254 15.28 2.39 10.02
N VAL A 255 14.34 2.22 10.96
CA VAL A 255 14.33 1.08 11.89
C VAL A 255 14.07 -0.23 11.16
N THR A 256 13.16 -0.24 10.20
CA THR A 256 12.88 -1.44 9.38
C THR A 256 14.12 -1.86 8.59
N LEU A 257 14.83 -0.91 7.97
CA LEU A 257 16.02 -1.19 7.19
C LEU A 257 17.21 -1.68 8.03
N PHE A 258 17.50 -1.02 9.16
CA PHE A 258 18.72 -1.26 9.94
C PHE A 258 18.55 -2.20 11.13
N PHE A 259 17.34 -2.44 11.57
CA PHE A 259 17.04 -3.29 12.73
C PHE A 259 16.23 -4.52 12.34
N TRP A 260 14.99 -4.36 11.81
CA TRP A 260 14.10 -5.49 11.55
C TRP A 260 14.61 -6.40 10.44
N LEU A 261 14.97 -5.85 9.29
CA LEU A 261 15.46 -6.63 8.15
C LEU A 261 16.69 -7.48 8.51
N PRO A 262 17.76 -6.95 9.15
CA PRO A 262 18.89 -7.76 9.60
C PRO A 262 18.52 -8.81 10.65
N ILE A 263 17.67 -8.46 11.63
CA ILE A 263 17.29 -9.38 12.71
C ILE A 263 16.51 -10.57 12.19
N ASP A 264 15.60 -10.38 11.26
CA ASP A 264 14.79 -11.45 10.68
C ASP A 264 15.61 -12.38 9.80
N ILE A 265 16.55 -11.84 9.03
CA ILE A 265 17.51 -12.65 8.26
C ILE A 265 18.36 -13.50 9.19
N ILE A 266 18.92 -12.91 10.26
CA ILE A 266 19.73 -13.64 11.24
C ILE A 266 18.88 -14.71 11.96
N SER A 267 17.65 -14.38 12.33
CA SER A 267 16.73 -15.30 12.99
C SER A 267 16.38 -16.48 12.09
N TYR A 268 16.09 -16.24 10.81
CA TYR A 268 15.85 -17.31 9.85
C TYR A 268 17.03 -18.27 9.71
N ILE A 269 18.26 -17.72 9.59
CA ILE A 269 19.49 -18.51 9.51
C ILE A 269 19.69 -19.35 10.80
N ASN A 270 19.48 -18.73 11.95
CA ASN A 270 19.63 -19.37 13.25
C ASN A 270 18.63 -20.52 13.43
N TRP A 271 17.37 -20.29 13.16
CA TRP A 271 16.33 -21.31 13.25
C TRP A 271 16.53 -22.46 12.25
N THR A 272 17.13 -22.18 11.10
CA THR A 272 17.42 -23.22 10.11
C THR A 272 18.60 -24.11 10.54
N LYS A 273 19.58 -23.54 11.26
CA LYS A 273 20.76 -24.29 11.75
C LYS A 273 20.45 -25.19 12.97
N HIS A 274 19.51 -24.79 13.82
CA HIS A 274 19.21 -25.46 15.10
C HIS A 274 17.88 -26.22 15.09
N LYS A 275 17.54 -26.86 13.99
CA LYS A 275 16.25 -27.48 13.73
C LYS A 275 15.85 -28.61 14.71
N ASP A 276 16.83 -29.23 15.35
CA ASP A 276 16.65 -30.47 16.17
C ASP A 276 16.73 -30.23 17.69
N GLU A 277 17.02 -29.00 18.15
CA GLU A 277 17.23 -28.72 19.60
C GLU A 277 16.00 -28.10 20.29
N GLU A 278 14.90 -27.85 19.57
CA GLU A 278 13.88 -26.88 19.98
C GLU A 278 12.74 -27.40 20.85
N GLU A 279 12.50 -28.67 20.94
CA GLU A 279 11.31 -29.16 21.70
C GLU A 279 11.42 -29.02 23.22
N SER A 280 12.61 -28.86 23.78
CA SER A 280 12.80 -28.82 25.24
C SER A 280 12.99 -27.43 25.88
N GLU A 281 13.34 -26.40 25.11
CA GLU A 281 13.66 -25.06 25.66
C GLU A 281 12.56 -23.99 25.52
N LEU A 282 11.46 -24.26 24.84
CA LEU A 282 10.40 -23.31 24.51
C LEU A 282 9.60 -22.74 25.69
N THR A 283 9.85 -23.17 26.94
CA THR A 283 8.95 -22.90 28.05
C THR A 283 9.41 -21.86 29.07
N LYS A 284 10.60 -21.28 28.96
CA LYS A 284 11.05 -20.24 29.93
C LYS A 284 10.93 -18.83 29.40
N VAL A 285 9.74 -18.27 29.52
CA VAL A 285 9.50 -16.84 29.35
C VAL A 285 10.13 -16.08 30.52
N ARG A 286 11.01 -15.13 30.24
CA ARG A 286 11.66 -14.27 31.24
C ARG A 286 10.80 -13.02 31.47
N LYS A 287 10.86 -12.46 32.68
CA LYS A 287 10.24 -11.19 33.02
C LYS A 287 11.32 -10.15 33.27
N LEU A 288 11.09 -8.92 32.76
CA LEU A 288 11.94 -7.76 33.09
C LEU A 288 11.89 -7.46 34.61
N LYS A 289 13.01 -7.00 35.14
CA LYS A 289 13.05 -6.43 36.49
C LYS A 289 12.54 -5.00 36.41
N GLY A 290 11.91 -4.49 37.48
CA GLY A 290 11.29 -3.16 37.48
C GLY A 290 12.23 -2.03 37.02
N TYR A 291 13.52 -2.07 37.36
CA TYR A 291 14.48 -1.08 36.89
C TYR A 291 14.74 -1.19 35.37
N GLN A 292 14.65 -2.39 34.78
CA GLN A 292 14.79 -2.61 33.35
C GLN A 292 13.56 -2.08 32.60
N GLU A 293 12.36 -2.23 33.16
CA GLU A 293 11.14 -1.64 32.59
C GLU A 293 11.28 -0.11 32.53
N VAL A 294 11.76 0.52 33.61
CA VAL A 294 12.02 1.96 33.65
C VAL A 294 13.06 2.37 32.60
N LEU A 295 14.16 1.62 32.48
CA LEU A 295 15.20 1.90 31.48
C LEU A 295 14.65 1.82 30.05
N VAL A 296 13.79 0.85 29.76
CA VAL A 296 13.14 0.74 28.43
C VAL A 296 12.25 1.95 28.16
N ILE A 297 11.42 2.35 29.13
CA ILE A 297 10.55 3.53 28.97
C ILE A 297 11.38 4.80 28.75
N VAL A 298 12.43 5.00 29.54
CA VAL A 298 13.35 6.15 29.37
C VAL A 298 14.03 6.10 27.99
N GLY A 299 14.45 4.91 27.56
CA GLY A 299 15.03 4.73 26.23
C GLY A 299 14.06 5.11 25.10
N ILE A 300 12.80 4.69 25.19
CA ILE A 300 11.75 5.05 24.23
C ILE A 300 11.53 6.57 24.19
N VAL A 301 11.45 7.22 25.35
CA VAL A 301 11.27 8.68 25.44
C VAL A 301 12.46 9.42 24.84
N ILE A 302 13.68 9.03 25.17
CA ILE A 302 14.92 9.64 24.60
C ILE A 302 14.94 9.45 23.10
N TRP A 303 14.69 8.25 22.60
CA TRP A 303 14.65 7.96 21.17
C TRP A 303 13.61 8.83 20.46
N THR A 304 12.39 8.90 20.99
CA THR A 304 11.30 9.70 20.42
C THR A 304 11.69 11.16 20.29
N ILE A 305 12.28 11.74 21.36
CA ILE A 305 12.71 13.15 21.35
C ILE A 305 13.86 13.37 20.36
N VAL A 306 14.89 12.54 20.40
CA VAL A 306 16.09 12.73 19.56
C VAL A 306 15.77 12.51 18.08
N VAL A 307 15.13 11.39 17.74
CA VAL A 307 14.80 11.04 16.35
C VAL A 307 13.71 11.97 15.82
N GLY A 308 12.67 12.28 16.61
CA GLY A 308 11.62 13.22 16.22
C GLY A 308 12.19 14.61 15.95
N TYR A 309 13.07 15.11 16.82
CA TYR A 309 13.76 16.39 16.61
C TYR A 309 14.64 16.39 15.35
N PHE A 310 15.41 15.31 15.15
CA PHE A 310 16.28 15.20 13.99
C PHE A 310 15.49 15.18 12.68
N ILE A 311 14.43 14.36 12.61
CA ILE A 311 13.59 14.25 11.41
C ILE A 311 12.81 15.56 11.17
N SER A 312 12.28 16.19 12.22
CA SER A 312 11.56 17.46 12.07
C SER A 312 12.45 18.61 11.61
N GLY A 313 13.78 18.48 11.79
CA GLY A 313 14.75 19.45 11.30
C GLY A 313 15.24 19.18 9.87
N LEU A 314 14.89 18.04 9.28
CA LEU A 314 15.14 17.77 7.87
C LEU A 314 14.04 18.45 7.07
N ASP A 315 14.41 19.37 6.18
CA ASP A 315 13.50 20.06 5.27
C ASP A 315 13.06 19.11 4.15
N ILE A 316 12.43 18.01 4.55
CA ILE A 316 11.84 17.06 3.62
C ILE A 316 10.46 17.63 3.33
N ALA A 317 10.28 18.19 2.14
CA ALA A 317 9.02 18.73 1.68
C ALA A 317 7.94 17.64 1.69
N THR A 318 7.18 17.60 2.76
CA THR A 318 5.98 16.78 2.87
C THR A 318 4.79 17.70 2.67
N ASP A 319 4.46 17.99 1.42
CA ASP A 319 3.20 18.69 1.07
C ASP A 319 1.96 17.85 1.42
N PHE A 320 2.16 16.71 2.07
CA PHE A 320 1.11 15.80 2.47
C PHE A 320 0.19 16.35 3.57
N TYR A 321 0.63 17.36 4.32
CA TYR A 321 -0.16 17.95 5.40
C TYR A 321 -0.19 19.47 5.30
N ASN A 322 -1.34 20.03 5.01
CA ASN A 322 -1.58 21.48 5.02
C ASN A 322 -1.41 22.16 6.40
N ASN A 323 -0.98 21.40 7.42
CA ASN A 323 -0.84 21.89 8.79
C ASN A 323 0.49 21.43 9.40
N LYS A 324 1.43 22.36 9.54
CA LYS A 324 2.76 22.15 10.12
C LYS A 324 2.73 21.54 11.54
N THR A 325 1.71 21.84 12.34
CA THR A 325 1.56 21.28 13.68
C THR A 325 1.19 19.81 13.63
N LEU A 326 0.31 19.43 12.69
CA LEU A 326 -0.09 18.05 12.49
C LEU A 326 1.08 17.21 11.94
N GLU A 327 1.83 17.74 10.99
CA GLU A 327 3.05 17.15 10.45
C GLU A 327 4.07 16.85 11.55
N THR A 328 4.37 17.84 12.39
CA THR A 328 5.30 17.66 13.52
C THR A 328 4.80 16.58 14.48
N ALA A 329 3.50 16.58 14.81
CA ALA A 329 2.92 15.58 15.69
C ALA A 329 3.07 14.16 15.13
N ILE A 330 2.83 13.97 13.82
CA ILE A 330 2.96 12.68 13.14
C ILE A 330 4.42 12.20 13.14
N ILE A 331 5.40 13.09 12.93
CA ILE A 331 6.83 12.76 13.01
C ILE A 331 7.19 12.22 14.40
N TYR A 332 6.72 12.85 15.48
CA TYR A 332 6.99 12.37 16.84
C TYR A 332 6.25 11.07 17.17
N ILE A 333 5.02 10.87 16.68
CA ILE A 333 4.29 9.62 16.81
C ILE A 333 5.03 8.49 16.08
N ASP A 334 5.49 8.73 14.87
CA ASP A 334 6.28 7.77 14.09
C ASP A 334 7.61 7.43 14.80
N ALA A 335 8.31 8.42 15.34
CA ALA A 335 9.52 8.21 16.13
C ALA A 335 9.24 7.36 17.38
N CYS A 336 8.10 7.57 18.05
CA CYS A 336 7.66 6.77 19.19
C CYS A 336 7.34 5.33 18.78
N ALA A 337 6.59 5.15 17.70
CA ALA A 337 6.25 3.83 17.16
C ALA A 337 7.51 3.04 16.79
N SER A 338 8.49 3.68 16.17
CA SER A 338 9.78 3.05 15.85
C SER A 338 10.54 2.60 17.10
N ALA A 339 10.55 3.42 18.16
CA ALA A 339 11.19 3.06 19.44
C ALA A 339 10.52 1.86 20.11
N VAL A 340 9.17 1.86 20.16
CA VAL A 340 8.40 0.74 20.71
C VAL A 340 8.61 -0.52 19.87
N GLY A 341 8.69 -0.39 18.55
CA GLY A 341 9.01 -1.47 17.64
C GLY A 341 10.37 -2.12 17.92
N ILE A 342 11.41 -1.31 18.11
CA ILE A 342 12.75 -1.81 18.53
C ILE A 342 12.67 -2.55 19.86
N ALA A 343 12.01 -1.97 20.85
CA ALA A 343 11.82 -2.61 22.16
C ALA A 343 11.08 -3.95 22.02
N ASN A 344 10.02 -4.00 21.22
CA ASN A 344 9.27 -5.23 20.93
C ASN A 344 10.16 -6.29 20.27
N GLY A 345 10.95 -5.93 19.27
CA GLY A 345 11.89 -6.84 18.62
C GLY A 345 12.91 -7.42 19.57
N LEU A 346 13.47 -6.60 20.47
CA LEU A 346 14.37 -7.05 21.52
C LEU A 346 13.65 -7.96 22.52
N PHE A 347 12.41 -7.68 22.89
CA PHE A 347 11.62 -8.53 23.79
C PHE A 347 11.34 -9.89 23.15
N ILE A 348 11.03 -9.95 21.88
CA ILE A 348 10.86 -11.20 21.11
C ILE A 348 12.19 -11.96 21.06
N PHE A 349 13.29 -11.29 20.74
CA PHE A 349 14.61 -11.89 20.65
C PHE A 349 15.06 -12.50 22.00
N PHE A 350 14.84 -11.78 23.10
CA PHE A 350 15.18 -12.25 24.45
C PHE A 350 14.09 -13.10 25.10
N ARG A 351 12.99 -13.39 24.41
CA ARG A 351 11.82 -14.16 24.91
C ARG A 351 11.24 -13.58 26.20
N LEU A 352 10.99 -12.27 26.20
CA LEU A 352 10.46 -11.54 27.34
C LEU A 352 8.92 -11.51 27.29
N ARG A 353 8.28 -11.57 28.47
CA ARG A 353 6.83 -11.54 28.62
C ARG A 353 6.22 -10.21 28.13
N GLU A 354 6.97 -9.14 28.24
CA GLU A 354 6.58 -7.77 27.92
C GLU A 354 6.38 -7.55 26.40
N GLN A 355 6.79 -8.49 25.55
CA GLN A 355 6.54 -8.47 24.10
C GLN A 355 5.04 -8.25 23.78
N TRP A 356 4.13 -8.85 24.54
CA TRP A 356 2.70 -8.71 24.31
C TRP A 356 2.21 -7.29 24.56
N LEU A 357 2.70 -6.65 25.60
CA LEU A 357 2.36 -5.26 25.92
C LEU A 357 2.92 -4.32 24.85
N ALA A 358 4.17 -4.50 24.45
CA ALA A 358 4.79 -3.72 23.40
C ALA A 358 4.05 -3.88 22.06
N TRP A 359 3.62 -5.09 21.73
CA TRP A 359 2.83 -5.35 20.54
C TRP A 359 1.49 -4.61 20.53
N TYR A 360 0.76 -4.61 21.64
CA TYR A 360 -0.49 -3.84 21.79
C TYR A 360 -0.24 -2.33 21.64
N ILE A 361 0.83 -1.81 22.19
CA ILE A 361 1.17 -0.39 22.04
C ILE A 361 1.52 -0.05 20.59
N CYS A 362 2.31 -0.89 19.93
CA CYS A 362 2.61 -0.73 18.48
C CYS A 362 1.35 -0.73 17.63
N ALA A 363 0.38 -1.59 17.94
CA ALA A 363 -0.87 -1.66 17.19
C ALA A 363 -1.78 -0.44 17.41
N PHE A 364 -1.55 0.33 18.46
CA PHE A 364 -2.33 1.52 18.81
C PHE A 364 -1.71 2.81 18.27
N LEU A 365 -0.39 2.84 18.07
CA LEU A 365 0.36 3.98 17.51
C LEU A 365 0.28 4.01 15.99
#